data_1cd1d0c353a83fb4509d89215f59ab96
#
_entry.id   1cd1d0c353a83fb4509d89215f59ab96
#
_cell.length_a   1.000
_cell.length_b   1.000
_cell.length_c   1.000
_cell.angle_alpha   90.00
_cell.angle_beta   90.00
_cell.angle_gamma   90.00
#
_symmetry.space_group_name_H-M   'P 1'
#
loop_
_entity.id
_entity.type
_entity.pdbx_description
1 polymer ?
#
loop_
_entity_poly.entity_id
_entity_poly.type
_entity_poly.pdbx_seq_one_letter_code
_entity_poly.pdbx_strand_id
1 'polypeptide(L)'
;MKEKLKKLFLSDLLVYSSKTQRIAYVGIMTALLVVCNMFFEFKLADTQFSLTIFFSCLTGIVIGPLFGFVSCFLGDLVGFLYNSGGYMYLPWIGISMGLVAIVSGLIMNGINLKFKGGDYIKLALVALLTFLLCTVAINTTLFWILYNTRKVPFFAYLVTRLFVQGQIWNSVVNYALLFILYPLILRAKELLIKRKK
;
A
#
# COMPACT_ATOMS: atom_id res chain seq x y z
N MET A 1 5.50 2.22 28.52
CA MET A 1 4.45 1.53 27.73
C MET A 1 3.83 2.44 26.68
N LYS A 2 3.39 3.67 26.99
CA LYS A 2 2.79 4.63 26.04
C LYS A 2 3.68 5.05 24.86
N GLU A 3 5.00 5.17 25.05
CA GLU A 3 5.92 5.54 23.94
C GLU A 3 6.16 4.39 22.95
N LYS A 4 6.25 3.15 23.41
CA LYS A 4 6.38 1.98 22.53
C LYS A 4 5.11 1.80 21.67
N LEU A 5 3.93 2.01 22.25
CA LEU A 5 2.66 2.00 21.52
C LEU A 5 2.58 3.13 20.48
N LYS A 6 3.03 4.35 20.82
CA LYS A 6 3.09 5.45 19.84
C LYS A 6 4.00 5.13 18.65
N LYS A 7 5.16 4.48 18.90
CA LYS A 7 6.08 4.06 17.82
C LYS A 7 5.54 2.93 16.98
N LEU A 8 4.62 2.12 17.49
CA LEU A 8 3.99 1.05 16.72
C LEU A 8 2.97 1.61 15.71
N PHE A 9 2.21 2.65 16.10
CA PHE A 9 1.15 3.23 15.27
C PHE A 9 1.58 4.42 14.43
N LEU A 10 2.68 5.08 14.80
CA LEU A 10 3.23 6.25 14.10
C LEU A 10 4.66 5.94 13.66
N SER A 11 5.01 6.37 12.45
CA SER A 11 6.42 6.32 12.05
C SER A 11 7.28 7.29 12.90
N ASP A 12 8.58 7.03 13.01
CA ASP A 12 9.51 7.94 13.69
C ASP A 12 9.44 9.36 13.13
N LEU A 13 9.21 9.52 11.83
CA LEU A 13 9.01 10.83 11.20
C LEU A 13 7.85 11.59 11.83
N LEU A 14 6.71 10.96 12.05
CA LEU A 14 5.55 11.61 12.65
C LEU A 14 5.70 11.80 14.17
N VAL A 15 6.39 10.90 14.86
CA VAL A 15 6.64 11.04 16.30
C VAL A 15 7.38 12.34 16.61
N TYR A 16 8.43 12.65 15.83
CA TYR A 16 9.24 13.87 16.00
C TYR A 16 8.68 15.11 15.28
N SER A 17 7.52 15.02 14.62
CA SER A 17 6.90 16.12 13.89
C SER A 17 5.90 16.90 14.75
N SER A 18 5.80 18.22 14.52
CA SER A 18 4.74 19.07 15.07
C SER A 18 3.37 18.65 14.50
N LYS A 19 2.29 19.08 15.15
CA LYS A 19 0.92 18.78 14.69
C LYS A 19 0.69 19.23 13.23
N THR A 20 1.11 20.46 12.91
CA THR A 20 1.00 21.02 11.55
C THR A 20 1.78 20.22 10.52
N GLN A 21 3.00 19.79 10.86
CA GLN A 21 3.82 18.95 9.98
C GLN A 21 3.20 17.57 9.76
N ARG A 22 2.58 16.97 10.77
CA ARG A 22 1.86 15.68 10.63
C ARG A 22 0.74 15.79 9.62
N ILE A 23 -0.09 16.84 9.73
CA ILE A 23 -1.17 17.11 8.78
C ILE A 23 -0.61 17.30 7.37
N ALA A 24 0.47 18.05 7.21
CA ALA A 24 1.11 18.27 5.93
C ALA A 24 1.64 16.96 5.30
N TYR A 25 2.32 16.10 6.08
CA TYR A 25 2.79 14.80 5.56
C TYR A 25 1.65 13.87 5.17
N VAL A 26 0.59 13.80 5.98
CA VAL A 26 -0.61 13.01 5.65
C VAL A 26 -1.25 13.55 4.38
N GLY A 27 -1.41 14.88 4.26
CA GLY A 27 -1.96 15.52 3.06
C GLY A 27 -1.14 15.24 1.80
N ILE A 28 0.20 15.36 1.87
CA ILE A 28 1.10 15.08 0.75
C ILE A 28 0.98 13.60 0.32
N MET A 29 0.99 12.67 1.27
CA MET A 29 0.87 11.24 0.94
C MET A 29 -0.50 10.88 0.37
N THR A 30 -1.57 11.49 0.88
CA THR A 30 -2.92 11.31 0.31
C THR A 30 -3.00 11.89 -1.10
N ALA A 31 -2.47 13.09 -1.34
CA ALA A 31 -2.44 13.70 -2.66
C ALA A 31 -1.64 12.83 -3.66
N LEU A 32 -0.50 12.28 -3.23
CA LEU A 32 0.30 11.38 -4.05
C LEU A 32 -0.48 10.12 -4.45
N LEU A 33 -1.24 9.55 -3.54
CA LEU A 33 -2.10 8.39 -3.81
C LEU A 33 -3.25 8.73 -4.77
N VAL A 34 -3.88 9.90 -4.62
CA VAL A 34 -4.90 10.40 -5.55
C VAL A 34 -4.32 10.52 -6.95
N VAL A 35 -3.18 11.19 -7.08
CA VAL A 35 -2.48 11.34 -8.39
C VAL A 35 -2.13 9.99 -8.97
N CYS A 36 -1.69 9.05 -8.13
CA CYS A 36 -1.38 7.69 -8.57
C CYS A 36 -2.61 7.00 -9.16
N ASN A 37 -3.74 7.03 -8.47
CA ASN A 37 -4.97 6.41 -8.95
C ASN A 37 -5.52 7.10 -10.21
N MET A 38 -5.29 8.40 -10.38
CA MET A 38 -5.78 9.14 -11.54
C MET A 38 -4.95 8.90 -12.80
N PHE A 39 -3.62 8.82 -12.67
CA PHE A 39 -2.71 8.89 -13.83
C PHE A 39 -1.87 7.62 -14.03
N PHE A 40 -1.65 6.81 -13.00
CA PHE A 40 -0.81 5.62 -13.07
C PHE A 40 -1.61 4.32 -13.05
N GLU A 41 -2.88 4.40 -13.41
CA GLU A 41 -3.73 3.26 -13.65
C GLU A 41 -4.04 3.17 -15.15
N PHE A 42 -3.53 2.12 -15.79
CA PHE A 42 -3.75 1.89 -17.22
C PHE A 42 -4.11 0.44 -17.48
N LYS A 43 -5.02 0.26 -18.42
CA LYS A 43 -5.45 -1.05 -18.90
C LYS A 43 -4.66 -1.42 -20.14
N LEU A 44 -4.02 -2.58 -20.10
CA LEU A 44 -3.32 -3.16 -21.22
C LEU A 44 -4.00 -4.50 -21.55
N ALA A 45 -4.82 -4.54 -22.60
CA ALA A 45 -5.72 -5.64 -22.90
C ALA A 45 -6.60 -5.99 -21.68
N ASP A 46 -6.56 -7.24 -21.20
CA ASP A 46 -7.34 -7.69 -20.04
C ASP A 46 -6.62 -7.45 -18.68
N THR A 47 -5.43 -6.86 -18.73
CA THR A 47 -4.59 -6.63 -17.54
C THR A 47 -4.66 -5.16 -17.12
N GLN A 48 -4.93 -4.94 -15.85
CA GLN A 48 -4.94 -3.61 -15.25
C GLN A 48 -3.65 -3.42 -14.43
N PHE A 49 -2.83 -2.46 -14.88
CA PHE A 49 -1.62 -2.05 -14.17
C PHE A 49 -1.89 -0.80 -13.34
N SER A 50 -1.41 -0.81 -12.11
CA SER A 50 -1.51 0.33 -11.20
C SER A 50 -0.30 0.34 -10.27
N LEU A 51 0.20 1.51 -9.92
CA LEU A 51 1.27 1.67 -8.93
C LEU A 51 0.74 1.85 -7.49
N THR A 52 -0.54 1.58 -7.27
CA THR A 52 -1.23 1.82 -6.01
C THR A 52 -0.62 1.01 -4.85
N ILE A 53 -0.21 -0.25 -5.10
CA ILE A 53 0.42 -1.10 -4.07
C ILE A 53 1.75 -0.49 -3.61
N PHE A 54 2.58 -0.02 -4.54
CA PHE A 54 3.86 0.64 -4.23
C PHE A 54 3.65 1.88 -3.37
N PHE A 55 2.74 2.78 -3.78
CA PHE A 55 2.46 4.00 -3.03
C PHE A 55 1.78 3.74 -1.69
N SER A 56 0.95 2.70 -1.58
CA SER A 56 0.37 2.27 -0.30
C SER A 56 1.43 1.75 0.66
N CYS A 57 2.37 0.93 0.19
CA CYS A 57 3.53 0.50 0.99
C CYS A 57 4.38 1.70 1.43
N LEU A 58 4.72 2.59 0.48
CA LEU A 58 5.48 3.81 0.75
C LEU A 58 4.81 4.67 1.84
N THR A 59 3.53 4.87 1.72
CA THR A 59 2.73 5.66 2.67
C THR A 59 2.79 5.03 4.07
N GLY A 60 2.59 3.71 4.19
CA GLY A 60 2.73 3.00 5.47
C GLY A 60 4.12 3.12 6.10
N ILE A 61 5.18 3.04 5.29
CA ILE A 61 6.58 3.17 5.74
C ILE A 61 6.88 4.59 6.22
N VAL A 62 6.39 5.61 5.51
CA VAL A 62 6.73 7.03 5.76
C VAL A 62 5.91 7.62 6.90
N ILE A 63 4.59 7.49 6.87
CA ILE A 63 3.70 8.11 7.88
C ILE A 63 3.20 7.13 8.95
N GLY A 64 3.45 5.84 8.77
CA GLY A 64 3.06 4.79 9.73
C GLY A 64 1.71 4.17 9.42
N PRO A 65 1.35 3.07 10.13
CA PRO A 65 0.22 2.22 9.79
C PRO A 65 -1.13 2.93 9.90
N LEU A 66 -1.38 3.68 10.96
CA LEU A 66 -2.69 4.28 11.21
C LEU A 66 -3.02 5.38 10.21
N PHE A 67 -2.13 6.36 10.06
CA PHE A 67 -2.31 7.45 9.09
C PHE A 67 -2.16 6.95 7.66
N GLY A 68 -1.34 5.92 7.43
CA GLY A 68 -1.22 5.24 6.16
C GLY A 68 -2.53 4.63 5.71
N PHE A 69 -3.25 3.94 6.59
CA PHE A 69 -4.57 3.40 6.28
C PHE A 69 -5.55 4.49 5.83
N VAL A 70 -5.66 5.57 6.63
CA VAL A 70 -6.57 6.68 6.32
C VAL A 70 -6.22 7.34 4.98
N SER A 71 -4.92 7.61 4.76
CA SER A 71 -4.45 8.22 3.51
C SER A 71 -4.73 7.34 2.29
N CYS A 72 -4.50 6.03 2.39
CA CYS A 72 -4.76 5.10 1.29
C CYS A 72 -6.25 4.98 0.99
N PHE A 73 -7.08 4.86 2.02
CA PHE A 73 -8.53 4.78 1.84
C PHE A 73 -9.11 6.05 1.21
N LEU A 74 -8.69 7.23 1.70
CA LEU A 74 -9.12 8.51 1.13
C LEU A 74 -8.54 8.72 -0.27
N GLY A 75 -7.30 8.34 -0.51
CA GLY A 75 -6.66 8.43 -1.82
C GLY A 75 -7.37 7.58 -2.87
N ASP A 76 -7.79 6.36 -2.51
CA ASP A 76 -8.56 5.48 -3.37
C ASP A 76 -9.97 6.07 -3.65
N LEU A 77 -10.68 6.51 -2.61
CA LEU A 77 -12.01 7.10 -2.73
C LEU A 77 -12.02 8.34 -3.64
N VAL A 78 -11.10 9.27 -3.39
CA VAL A 78 -11.01 10.53 -4.16
C VAL A 78 -10.55 10.25 -5.60
N GLY A 79 -9.57 9.36 -5.78
CA GLY A 79 -9.11 8.95 -7.11
C GLY A 79 -10.22 8.33 -7.94
N PHE A 80 -11.02 7.45 -7.33
CA PHE A 80 -12.20 6.85 -7.97
C PHE A 80 -13.26 7.89 -8.33
N LEU A 81 -13.58 8.85 -7.45
CA LEU A 81 -14.56 9.89 -7.74
C LEU A 81 -14.19 10.74 -8.96
N TYR A 82 -12.88 10.90 -9.20
CA TYR A 82 -12.40 11.60 -10.38
C TYR A 82 -12.49 10.74 -11.65
N ASN A 83 -12.15 9.46 -11.57
CA ASN A 83 -12.06 8.56 -12.73
C ASN A 83 -12.90 7.29 -12.52
N SER A 84 -14.19 7.47 -12.23
CA SER A 84 -15.10 6.34 -11.98
C SER A 84 -15.37 5.48 -13.23
N GLY A 85 -15.20 6.04 -14.44
CA GLY A 85 -15.51 5.35 -15.69
C GLY A 85 -16.93 4.81 -15.79
N GLY A 86 -17.86 5.31 -14.97
CA GLY A 86 -19.24 4.82 -14.89
C GLY A 86 -19.44 3.57 -14.02
N TYR A 87 -18.39 3.12 -13.32
CA TYR A 87 -18.47 1.97 -12.41
C TYR A 87 -18.91 2.41 -11.00
N MET A 88 -19.40 1.43 -10.22
CA MET A 88 -19.71 1.64 -8.81
C MET A 88 -18.42 1.58 -7.97
N TYR A 89 -18.30 2.45 -6.95
CA TYR A 89 -17.21 2.38 -6.00
C TYR A 89 -17.24 1.09 -5.20
N LEU A 90 -16.08 0.48 -5.05
CA LEU A 90 -15.90 -0.78 -4.33
C LEU A 90 -15.07 -0.53 -3.05
N PRO A 91 -15.72 -0.25 -1.89
CA PRO A 91 -15.03 0.20 -0.67
C PRO A 91 -13.94 -0.76 -0.18
N TRP A 92 -14.08 -2.07 -0.45
CA TRP A 92 -13.07 -3.05 -0.03
C TRP A 92 -11.72 -2.89 -0.74
N ILE A 93 -11.68 -2.24 -1.92
CA ILE A 93 -10.42 -1.94 -2.60
C ILE A 93 -9.66 -0.91 -1.78
N GLY A 94 -10.29 0.18 -1.37
CA GLY A 94 -9.70 1.19 -0.50
C GLY A 94 -9.29 0.63 0.87
N ILE A 95 -10.11 -0.24 1.47
CA ILE A 95 -9.76 -0.95 2.71
C ILE A 95 -8.53 -1.84 2.49
N SER A 96 -8.48 -2.59 1.39
CA SER A 96 -7.35 -3.44 1.05
C SER A 96 -6.06 -2.63 0.89
N MET A 97 -6.10 -1.48 0.21
CA MET A 97 -4.94 -0.58 0.08
C MET A 97 -4.53 0.01 1.44
N GLY A 98 -5.48 0.35 2.28
CA GLY A 98 -5.22 0.74 3.67
C GLY A 98 -4.53 -0.35 4.49
N LEU A 99 -4.94 -1.62 4.32
CA LEU A 99 -4.30 -2.77 4.96
C LEU A 99 -2.87 -2.98 4.45
N VAL A 100 -2.59 -2.76 3.17
CA VAL A 100 -1.22 -2.75 2.65
C VAL A 100 -0.35 -1.74 3.41
N ALA A 101 -0.86 -0.52 3.65
CA ALA A 101 -0.15 0.48 4.42
C ALA A 101 0.01 0.09 5.90
N ILE A 102 -0.99 -0.56 6.52
CA ILE A 102 -0.86 -1.06 7.90
C ILE A 102 0.25 -2.11 7.98
N VAL A 103 0.22 -3.14 7.14
CA VAL A 103 1.19 -4.24 7.16
C VAL A 103 2.61 -3.71 6.91
N SER A 104 2.78 -2.87 5.89
CA SER A 104 4.09 -2.29 5.57
C SER A 104 4.61 -1.38 6.69
N GLY A 105 3.75 -0.55 7.27
CA GLY A 105 4.08 0.33 8.38
C GLY A 105 4.45 -0.43 9.65
N LEU A 106 3.70 -1.47 10.03
CA LEU A 106 3.97 -2.29 11.20
C LEU A 106 5.29 -3.06 11.06
N ILE A 107 5.53 -3.69 9.93
CA ILE A 107 6.74 -4.49 9.72
C ILE A 107 7.98 -3.61 9.63
N MET A 108 7.94 -2.56 8.81
CA MET A 108 9.10 -1.72 8.56
C MET A 108 9.47 -0.83 9.76
N ASN A 109 8.49 -0.29 10.48
CA ASN A 109 8.73 0.58 11.63
C ASN A 109 8.73 -0.17 12.98
N GLY A 110 8.08 -1.33 13.08
CA GLY A 110 7.95 -2.08 14.34
C GLY A 110 9.03 -3.13 14.57
N ILE A 111 9.56 -3.75 13.50
CA ILE A 111 10.54 -4.83 13.63
C ILE A 111 11.96 -4.28 13.45
N ASN A 112 12.83 -4.51 14.44
CA ASN A 112 14.25 -4.15 14.36
C ASN A 112 15.11 -5.40 14.14
N LEU A 113 15.58 -5.58 12.91
CA LEU A 113 16.56 -6.60 12.56
C LEU A 113 17.96 -5.94 12.55
N LYS A 114 18.87 -6.40 13.44
CA LYS A 114 20.18 -5.77 13.68
C LYS A 114 21.31 -6.26 12.74
N PHE A 115 21.00 -6.88 11.61
CA PHE A 115 22.00 -7.39 10.68
C PHE A 115 21.94 -6.70 9.31
N LYS A 116 23.07 -6.70 8.58
CA LYS A 116 23.14 -6.15 7.22
C LYS A 116 22.13 -6.86 6.30
N GLY A 117 21.23 -6.10 5.68
CA GLY A 117 20.19 -6.68 4.81
C GLY A 117 18.87 -7.01 5.50
N GLY A 118 18.74 -6.84 6.82
CA GLY A 118 17.51 -7.10 7.57
C GLY A 118 16.29 -6.33 7.02
N ASP A 119 16.50 -5.14 6.47
CA ASP A 119 15.42 -4.36 5.87
C ASP A 119 14.88 -4.97 4.58
N TYR A 120 15.73 -5.62 3.77
CA TYR A 120 15.26 -6.33 2.58
C TYR A 120 14.45 -7.58 2.93
N ILE A 121 14.78 -8.25 4.03
CA ILE A 121 13.95 -9.36 4.55
C ILE A 121 12.60 -8.84 5.02
N LYS A 122 12.57 -7.70 5.72
CA LYS A 122 11.29 -7.05 6.08
C LYS A 122 10.47 -6.68 4.84
N LEU A 123 11.10 -6.15 3.80
CA LEU A 123 10.42 -5.85 2.53
C LEU A 123 9.87 -7.10 1.85
N ALA A 124 10.63 -8.21 1.83
CA ALA A 124 10.14 -9.48 1.32
C ALA A 124 8.92 -10.00 2.11
N LEU A 125 8.96 -9.86 3.44
CA LEU A 125 7.84 -10.22 4.30
C LEU A 125 6.62 -9.31 4.05
N VAL A 126 6.83 -8.01 3.86
CA VAL A 126 5.76 -7.07 3.45
C VAL A 126 5.15 -7.50 2.13
N ALA A 127 5.97 -7.76 1.10
CA ALA A 127 5.51 -8.18 -0.21
C ALA A 127 4.67 -9.46 -0.13
N LEU A 128 5.19 -10.49 0.57
CA LEU A 128 4.50 -11.76 0.74
C LEU A 128 3.16 -11.61 1.47
N LEU A 129 3.16 -10.93 2.62
CA LEU A 129 1.96 -10.79 3.44
C LEU A 129 0.91 -9.91 2.75
N THR A 130 1.31 -8.80 2.15
CA THR A 130 0.36 -7.93 1.45
C THR A 130 -0.20 -8.57 0.19
N PHE A 131 0.60 -9.35 -0.55
CA PHE A 131 0.11 -10.12 -1.68
C PHE A 131 -0.92 -11.17 -1.25
N LEU A 132 -0.60 -11.98 -0.23
CA LEU A 132 -1.49 -13.05 0.24
C LEU A 132 -2.77 -12.48 0.86
N LEU A 133 -2.66 -11.48 1.75
CA LEU A 133 -3.82 -10.93 2.45
C LEU A 133 -4.67 -10.05 1.55
N CYS A 134 -4.05 -9.07 0.87
CA CYS A 134 -4.81 -8.05 0.14
C CYS A 134 -5.18 -8.50 -1.25
N THR A 135 -4.24 -9.05 -2.05
CA THR A 135 -4.53 -9.44 -3.44
C THR A 135 -5.29 -10.76 -3.51
N VAL A 136 -4.83 -11.79 -2.79
CA VAL A 136 -5.44 -13.12 -2.87
C VAL A 136 -6.66 -13.22 -1.95
N ALA A 137 -6.50 -13.04 -0.64
CA ALA A 137 -7.57 -13.32 0.32
C ALA A 137 -8.71 -12.29 0.23
N ILE A 138 -8.43 -11.00 0.20
CA ILE A 138 -9.49 -9.98 0.22
C ILE A 138 -10.00 -9.73 -1.19
N ASN A 139 -9.18 -9.18 -2.07
CA ASN A 139 -9.67 -8.72 -3.38
C ASN A 139 -10.17 -9.87 -4.24
N THR A 140 -9.40 -10.95 -4.39
CA THR A 140 -9.83 -12.06 -5.26
C THR A 140 -11.06 -12.76 -4.72
N THR A 141 -11.16 -12.97 -3.41
CA THR A 141 -12.31 -13.64 -2.80
C THR A 141 -13.59 -12.78 -2.91
N LEU A 142 -13.50 -11.48 -2.63
CA LEU A 142 -14.65 -10.59 -2.74
C LEU A 142 -15.11 -10.43 -4.18
N PHE A 143 -14.19 -10.31 -5.12
CA PHE A 143 -14.57 -10.31 -6.54
C PHE A 143 -15.20 -11.63 -6.98
N TRP A 144 -14.69 -12.77 -6.49
CA TRP A 144 -15.30 -14.07 -6.80
C TRP A 144 -16.71 -14.21 -6.23
N ILE A 145 -16.93 -13.78 -4.98
CA ILE A 145 -18.26 -13.85 -4.33
C ILE A 145 -19.26 -12.95 -5.05
N LEU A 146 -18.88 -11.72 -5.42
CA LEU A 146 -19.81 -10.70 -5.89
C LEU A 146 -20.03 -10.72 -7.41
N TYR A 147 -19.00 -11.13 -8.19
CA TYR A 147 -19.03 -11.02 -9.65
C TYR A 147 -18.90 -12.36 -10.38
N ASN A 148 -18.92 -13.50 -9.68
CA ASN A 148 -18.83 -14.83 -10.31
C ASN A 148 -20.20 -15.29 -10.87
N THR A 149 -20.70 -14.56 -11.86
CA THR A 149 -21.97 -14.90 -12.54
C THR A 149 -21.94 -16.25 -13.26
N ARG A 150 -20.75 -16.68 -13.71
CA ARG A 150 -20.53 -17.95 -14.42
C ARG A 150 -20.34 -19.15 -13.51
N LYS A 151 -20.45 -19.01 -12.19
CA LYS A 151 -20.27 -20.06 -11.17
C LYS A 151 -18.97 -20.85 -11.32
N VAL A 152 -17.88 -20.16 -11.71
CA VAL A 152 -16.56 -20.76 -11.85
C VAL A 152 -16.03 -21.16 -10.47
N PRO A 153 -15.41 -22.34 -10.28
CA PRO A 153 -14.79 -22.73 -9.02
C PRO A 153 -13.73 -21.70 -8.58
N PHE A 154 -13.63 -21.47 -7.27
CA PHE A 154 -12.72 -20.43 -6.71
C PHE A 154 -11.28 -20.58 -7.21
N PHE A 155 -10.75 -21.80 -7.25
CA PHE A 155 -9.37 -22.04 -7.70
C PHE A 155 -9.15 -21.65 -9.18
N ALA A 156 -10.08 -21.99 -10.06
CA ALA A 156 -10.00 -21.61 -11.48
C ALA A 156 -10.11 -20.08 -11.65
N TYR A 157 -10.99 -19.43 -10.86
CA TYR A 157 -11.09 -17.98 -10.83
C TYR A 157 -9.81 -17.31 -10.33
N LEU A 158 -9.21 -17.85 -9.26
CA LEU A 158 -7.94 -17.39 -8.70
C LEU A 158 -6.81 -17.44 -9.75
N VAL A 159 -6.66 -18.57 -10.43
CA VAL A 159 -5.64 -18.74 -11.48
C VAL A 159 -5.87 -17.75 -12.62
N THR A 160 -7.10 -17.61 -13.10
CA THR A 160 -7.45 -16.65 -14.15
C THR A 160 -7.12 -15.23 -13.72
N ARG A 161 -7.50 -14.83 -12.49
CA ARG A 161 -7.25 -13.48 -11.99
C ARG A 161 -5.75 -13.19 -11.82
N LEU A 162 -4.99 -14.15 -11.29
CA LEU A 162 -3.56 -13.95 -11.05
C LEU A 162 -2.75 -13.90 -12.34
N PHE A 163 -3.00 -14.82 -13.27
CA PHE A 163 -2.16 -14.99 -14.46
C PHE A 163 -2.76 -14.31 -15.69
N VAL A 164 -4.04 -14.51 -16.01
CA VAL A 164 -4.66 -13.96 -17.21
C VAL A 164 -4.98 -12.48 -17.04
N GLN A 165 -5.57 -12.09 -15.89
CA GLN A 165 -5.81 -10.67 -15.57
C GLN A 165 -4.57 -9.95 -15.03
N GLY A 166 -3.42 -10.61 -14.98
CA GLY A 166 -2.12 -10.01 -14.73
C GLY A 166 -1.87 -9.47 -13.32
N GLN A 167 -2.66 -9.87 -12.30
CA GLN A 167 -2.49 -9.38 -10.94
C GLN A 167 -1.12 -9.73 -10.34
N ILE A 168 -0.55 -10.88 -10.73
CA ILE A 168 0.78 -11.28 -10.28
C ILE A 168 1.85 -10.35 -10.89
N TRP A 169 1.73 -10.01 -12.16
CA TRP A 169 2.66 -9.11 -12.85
C TRP A 169 2.58 -7.69 -12.29
N ASN A 170 1.37 -7.20 -12.05
CA ASN A 170 1.17 -5.91 -11.38
C ASN A 170 1.83 -5.89 -10.00
N SER A 171 1.65 -6.94 -9.21
CA SER A 171 2.27 -7.05 -7.88
C SER A 171 3.80 -7.11 -7.97
N VAL A 172 4.35 -7.91 -8.88
CA VAL A 172 5.80 -8.02 -9.09
C VAL A 172 6.42 -6.66 -9.43
N VAL A 173 5.82 -5.91 -10.35
CA VAL A 173 6.32 -4.56 -10.72
C VAL A 173 6.30 -3.62 -9.52
N ASN A 174 5.21 -3.58 -8.76
CA ASN A 174 5.06 -2.72 -7.58
C ASN A 174 6.10 -3.05 -6.50
N TYR A 175 6.29 -4.35 -6.18
CA TYR A 175 7.27 -4.76 -5.19
C TYR A 175 8.71 -4.59 -5.69
N ALA A 176 8.99 -4.85 -6.97
CA ALA A 176 10.31 -4.57 -7.54
C ALA A 176 10.68 -3.08 -7.42
N LEU A 177 9.75 -2.19 -7.75
CA LEU A 177 9.92 -0.75 -7.54
C LEU A 177 10.17 -0.41 -6.07
N LEU A 178 9.46 -1.04 -5.15
CA LEU A 178 9.66 -0.83 -3.71
C LEU A 178 11.07 -1.25 -3.28
N PHE A 179 11.56 -2.42 -3.74
CA PHE A 179 12.90 -2.90 -3.43
C PHE A 179 13.99 -1.98 -4.00
N ILE A 180 13.84 -1.52 -5.25
CA ILE A 180 14.83 -0.66 -5.92
C ILE A 180 14.88 0.72 -5.27
N LEU A 181 13.71 1.31 -4.96
CA LEU A 181 13.62 2.67 -4.44
C LEU A 181 13.77 2.75 -2.91
N TYR A 182 13.76 1.62 -2.21
CA TYR A 182 13.83 1.60 -0.74
C TYR A 182 15.04 2.34 -0.15
N PRO A 183 16.27 2.19 -0.67
CA PRO A 183 17.41 2.94 -0.14
C PRO A 183 17.24 4.46 -0.25
N LEU A 184 16.59 4.93 -1.31
CA LEU A 184 16.27 6.34 -1.52
C LEU A 184 15.20 6.82 -0.51
N ILE A 185 14.17 6.01 -0.31
CA ILE A 185 13.10 6.28 0.67
C ILE A 185 13.68 6.38 2.08
N LEU A 186 14.55 5.45 2.45
CA LEU A 186 15.21 5.44 3.75
C LEU A 186 16.06 6.70 3.96
N ARG A 187 16.89 7.04 2.97
CA ARG A 187 17.73 8.24 3.01
C ARG A 187 16.92 9.52 3.13
N ALA A 188 15.84 9.63 2.36
CA ALA A 188 14.92 10.78 2.45
C ALA A 188 14.28 10.89 3.86
N LYS A 189 13.80 9.76 4.40
CA LYS A 189 13.22 9.70 5.75
C LYS A 189 14.24 10.12 6.82
N GLU A 190 15.47 9.64 6.74
CA GLU A 190 16.56 10.01 7.68
C GLU A 190 16.91 11.49 7.61
N LEU A 191 17.00 12.08 6.42
CA LEU A 191 17.26 13.51 6.23
C LEU A 191 16.15 14.36 6.85
N LEU A 192 14.89 13.97 6.69
CA LEU A 192 13.75 14.65 7.29
C LEU A 192 13.75 14.56 8.82
N ILE A 193 14.21 13.45 9.40
CA ILE A 193 14.33 13.27 10.85
C ILE A 193 15.52 14.06 11.41
N LYS A 194 16.68 14.05 10.73
CA LYS A 194 17.89 14.80 11.16
C LYS A 194 17.67 16.31 11.23
N ARG A 195 16.85 16.86 10.34
CA ARG A 195 16.48 18.29 10.36
C ARG A 195 15.66 18.71 11.60
N LYS A 196 15.18 17.77 12.39
CA LYS A 196 14.27 17.98 13.53
C LYS A 196 14.90 17.72 14.89
N LYS A 197 16.12 17.14 14.92
CA LYS A 197 16.96 17.03 16.10
C LYS A 197 17.92 18.20 16.17
#